data_1a39ccb7ec5b9dacb56fb99cab9ec909
#
_entry.id   1a39ccb7ec5b9dacb56fb99cab9ec909
#
_cell.length_a   1.000
_cell.length_b   1.000
_cell.length_c   1.000
_cell.angle_alpha   90.00
_cell.angle_beta   90.00
_cell.angle_gamma   90.00
#
_symmetry.space_group_name_H-M   'P 1'
#
loop_
_entity.id
_entity.type
_entity.pdbx_description
1 polymer ?
#
loop_
_entity_poly.entity_id
_entity_poly.type
_entity_poly.pdbx_seq_one_letter_code
_entity_poly.pdbx_strand_id
1 'polypeptide(L)'
;IVLFLFLANVRTTLISLVTLPLSLLVSILTLHYMGLTINTMSLGGMAIAIGSLVDDAIVDVENVYKRLRENRQKAEAERLSTLEVVFNASKEVRMPILNSTLIIVVSFIPLFFLSGMEGRMLVPLGIAFIVALFASTVVALTLTPVLCSYLLGSNKTNKELKESFVARWMKGIYEKALTWVLAHKRATLGGTIALFLVALGVFFTLGRSFLPSFNEGSFTINISSLPGISLEESNKMGHRAEELLLTIPEIQTVARKTGRAELDEHALGV
;
A
#
# COMPACT_ATOMS: atom_id res chain seq x y z
N ILE A 1 5.84 18.49 -3.96
CA ILE A 1 7.10 18.93 -4.62
C ILE A 1 7.45 17.98 -5.77
N VAL A 2 7.55 16.66 -5.55
CA VAL A 2 7.90 15.66 -6.58
C VAL A 2 6.93 15.71 -7.77
N LEU A 3 5.63 15.68 -7.52
CA LEU A 3 4.58 15.81 -8.54
C LEU A 3 4.75 17.06 -9.40
N PHE A 4 5.02 18.18 -8.77
CA PHE A 4 5.24 19.45 -9.47
C PHE A 4 6.51 19.43 -10.35
N LEU A 5 7.58 18.79 -9.86
CA LEU A 5 8.83 18.64 -10.64
C LEU A 5 8.63 17.79 -11.91
N PHE A 6 7.81 16.74 -11.82
CA PHE A 6 7.54 15.86 -12.97
C PHE A 6 6.52 16.44 -13.95
N LEU A 7 5.39 16.92 -13.44
CA LEU A 7 4.30 17.43 -14.27
C LEU A 7 4.56 18.86 -14.80
N ALA A 8 5.47 19.61 -14.16
CA ALA A 8 5.83 21.01 -14.47
C ALA A 8 4.63 21.94 -14.72
N ASN A 9 3.47 21.56 -14.23
CA ASN A 9 2.22 22.30 -14.43
C ASN A 9 1.41 22.31 -13.13
N VAL A 10 1.14 23.52 -12.62
CA VAL A 10 0.39 23.71 -11.39
C VAL A 10 -1.01 23.11 -11.46
N ARG A 11 -1.67 23.16 -12.63
CA ARG A 11 -3.03 22.65 -12.77
C ARG A 11 -3.10 21.13 -12.70
N THR A 12 -2.20 20.43 -13.39
CA THR A 12 -2.11 18.95 -13.32
C THR A 12 -1.74 18.50 -11.92
N THR A 13 -0.80 19.18 -11.28
CA THR A 13 -0.42 18.94 -9.88
C THR A 13 -1.59 19.14 -8.92
N LEU A 14 -2.38 20.20 -9.12
CA LEU A 14 -3.56 20.48 -8.30
C LEU A 14 -4.62 19.37 -8.43
N ILE A 15 -4.87 18.87 -9.65
CA ILE A 15 -5.81 17.78 -9.88
C ILE A 15 -5.37 16.55 -9.07
N SER A 16 -4.12 16.12 -9.21
CA SER A 16 -3.59 14.97 -8.47
C SER A 16 -3.61 15.21 -6.94
N LEU A 17 -3.35 16.44 -6.51
CA LEU A 17 -3.35 16.80 -5.09
C LEU A 17 -4.75 16.78 -4.46
N VAL A 18 -5.81 17.04 -5.23
CA VAL A 18 -7.21 16.99 -4.79
C VAL A 18 -7.75 15.55 -4.85
N THR A 19 -7.40 14.79 -5.87
CA THR A 19 -7.89 13.41 -6.03
C THR A 19 -7.41 12.48 -4.93
N LEU A 20 -6.19 12.67 -4.41
CA LEU A 20 -5.60 11.83 -3.36
C LEU A 20 -6.39 11.87 -2.03
N PRO A 21 -6.58 13.05 -1.39
CA PRO A 21 -7.36 13.12 -0.15
C PRO A 21 -8.80 12.62 -0.33
N LEU A 22 -9.38 12.88 -1.49
CA LEU A 22 -10.75 12.45 -1.77
C LEU A 22 -10.83 10.92 -1.89
N SER A 23 -9.88 10.28 -2.55
CA SER A 23 -9.81 8.81 -2.62
C SER A 23 -9.68 8.19 -1.24
N LEU A 24 -8.85 8.77 -0.36
CA LEU A 24 -8.72 8.34 1.03
C LEU A 24 -10.00 8.55 1.82
N LEU A 25 -10.69 9.68 1.65
CA LEU A 25 -11.96 9.96 2.29
C LEU A 25 -13.03 8.94 1.86
N VAL A 26 -13.15 8.66 0.57
CA VAL A 26 -14.07 7.65 0.04
C VAL A 26 -13.73 6.27 0.61
N SER A 27 -12.44 5.94 0.73
CA SER A 27 -11.94 4.71 1.36
C SER A 27 -12.39 4.58 2.81
N ILE A 28 -12.16 5.62 3.61
CA ILE A 28 -12.55 5.68 5.02
C ILE A 28 -14.07 5.53 5.18
N LEU A 29 -14.84 6.23 4.37
CA LEU A 29 -16.30 6.13 4.37
C LEU A 29 -16.77 4.72 4.00
N THR A 30 -16.14 4.10 3.01
CA THR A 30 -16.46 2.72 2.61
C THR A 30 -16.17 1.73 3.72
N LEU A 31 -14.99 1.82 4.38
CA LEU A 31 -14.64 0.99 5.53
C LEU A 31 -15.64 1.18 6.68
N HIS A 32 -16.03 2.41 6.97
CA HIS A 32 -17.03 2.71 7.99
C HIS A 32 -18.39 2.09 7.67
N TYR A 33 -18.84 2.19 6.42
CA TYR A 33 -20.08 1.56 5.94
C TYR A 33 -20.05 0.03 6.04
N MET A 34 -18.89 -0.58 5.86
CA MET A 34 -18.67 -2.02 6.03
C MET A 34 -18.62 -2.45 7.50
N GLY A 35 -18.75 -1.52 8.44
CA GLY A 35 -18.67 -1.81 9.88
C GLY A 35 -17.26 -2.10 10.39
N LEU A 36 -16.24 -1.78 9.60
CA LEU A 36 -14.84 -1.99 9.96
C LEU A 36 -14.31 -0.80 10.76
N THR A 37 -13.61 -1.10 11.85
CA THR A 37 -12.96 -0.07 12.68
C THR A 37 -11.61 0.34 12.10
N ILE A 38 -11.31 1.63 12.19
CA ILE A 38 -10.00 2.15 11.82
C ILE A 38 -9.04 1.83 12.96
N ASN A 39 -8.15 0.89 12.72
CA ASN A 39 -7.07 0.51 13.63
C ASN A 39 -5.70 0.74 12.97
N THR A 40 -4.62 0.51 13.70
CA THR A 40 -3.25 0.71 13.21
C THR A 40 -2.96 -0.10 11.94
N MET A 41 -3.52 -1.32 11.82
CA MET A 41 -3.33 -2.18 10.66
C MET A 41 -4.09 -1.66 9.45
N SER A 42 -5.35 -1.22 9.61
CA SER A 42 -6.12 -0.62 8.52
C SER A 42 -5.51 0.72 8.05
N LEU A 43 -4.97 1.53 8.96
CA LEU A 43 -4.19 2.72 8.61
C LEU A 43 -2.92 2.35 7.83
N GLY A 44 -2.23 1.29 8.23
CA GLY A 44 -1.08 0.75 7.50
C GLY A 44 -1.45 0.33 6.08
N GLY A 45 -2.57 -0.38 5.90
CA GLY A 45 -3.09 -0.77 4.58
C GLY A 45 -3.41 0.44 3.70
N MET A 46 -4.07 1.45 4.25
CA MET A 46 -4.32 2.71 3.52
C MET A 46 -3.03 3.45 3.18
N ALA A 47 -2.05 3.48 4.08
CA ALA A 47 -0.75 4.11 3.84
C ALA A 47 0.01 3.44 2.67
N ILE A 48 -0.01 2.11 2.60
CA ILE A 48 0.57 1.35 1.47
C ILE A 48 -0.20 1.68 0.18
N ALA A 49 -1.53 1.79 0.24
CA ALA A 49 -2.36 2.12 -0.91
C ALA A 49 -2.03 3.51 -1.49
N ILE A 50 -1.63 4.50 -0.67
CA ILE A 50 -1.34 5.86 -1.13
C ILE A 50 -0.36 5.87 -2.30
N GLY A 51 0.66 5.01 -2.31
CA GLY A 51 1.58 4.89 -3.44
C GLY A 51 0.87 4.58 -4.76
N SER A 52 0.04 3.55 -4.79
CA SER A 52 -0.74 3.16 -5.97
C SER A 52 -1.80 4.21 -6.35
N LEU A 53 -2.41 4.85 -5.33
CA LEU A 53 -3.39 5.94 -5.53
C LEU A 53 -2.78 7.12 -6.30
N VAL A 54 -1.54 7.46 -5.97
CA VAL A 54 -0.80 8.55 -6.64
C VAL A 54 -0.56 8.19 -8.10
N ASP A 55 -0.14 6.97 -8.36
CA ASP A 55 0.21 6.51 -9.71
C ASP A 55 -1.00 6.53 -10.65
N ASP A 56 -2.14 6.00 -10.22
CA ASP A 56 -3.37 5.97 -11.02
C ASP A 56 -3.84 7.38 -11.40
N ALA A 57 -3.82 8.31 -10.44
CA ALA A 57 -4.20 9.70 -10.68
C ALA A 57 -3.22 10.44 -11.62
N ILE A 58 -1.92 10.15 -11.52
CA ILE A 58 -0.90 10.78 -12.38
C ILE A 58 -1.03 10.28 -13.81
N VAL A 59 -1.18 8.97 -14.00
CA VAL A 59 -1.24 8.35 -15.35
C VAL A 59 -2.41 8.92 -16.15
N ASP A 60 -3.61 9.04 -15.56
CA ASP A 60 -4.76 9.60 -16.27
C ASP A 60 -4.56 11.09 -16.59
N VAL A 61 -4.14 11.89 -15.60
CA VAL A 61 -3.89 13.34 -15.79
C VAL A 61 -2.81 13.58 -16.84
N GLU A 62 -1.72 12.80 -16.82
CA GLU A 62 -0.64 12.93 -17.80
C GLU A 62 -1.10 12.57 -19.20
N ASN A 63 -1.85 11.48 -19.37
CA ASN A 63 -2.38 11.07 -20.67
C ASN A 63 -3.33 12.13 -21.23
N VAL A 64 -4.26 12.62 -20.42
CA VAL A 64 -5.17 13.71 -20.82
C VAL A 64 -4.39 14.95 -21.22
N TYR A 65 -3.40 15.34 -20.44
CA TYR A 65 -2.55 16.49 -20.73
C TYR A 65 -1.79 16.33 -22.04
N LYS A 66 -1.22 15.17 -22.29
CA LYS A 66 -0.52 14.82 -23.53
C LYS A 66 -1.45 14.90 -24.72
N ARG A 67 -2.64 14.29 -24.65
CA ARG A 67 -3.63 14.29 -25.74
C ARG A 67 -4.17 15.69 -26.02
N LEU A 68 -4.41 16.50 -25.01
CA LEU A 68 -4.79 17.90 -25.18
C LEU A 68 -3.70 18.72 -25.88
N ARG A 69 -2.44 18.44 -25.56
CA ARG A 69 -1.28 19.08 -26.23
C ARG A 69 -1.21 18.67 -27.71
N GLU A 70 -1.32 17.38 -28.00
CA GLU A 70 -1.32 16.85 -29.36
C GLU A 70 -2.49 17.44 -30.19
N ASN A 71 -3.70 17.52 -29.59
CA ASN A 71 -4.86 18.08 -30.28
C ASN A 71 -4.66 19.58 -30.61
N ARG A 72 -3.99 20.34 -29.73
CA ARG A 72 -3.69 21.75 -29.99
C ARG A 72 -2.68 21.98 -31.11
N GLN A 73 -1.82 21.01 -31.41
CA GLN A 73 -0.84 21.07 -32.50
C GLN A 73 -1.45 20.76 -33.86
N LYS A 74 -2.67 20.20 -33.92
CA LYS A 74 -3.39 19.94 -35.16
C LYS A 74 -3.92 21.22 -35.79
N ALA A 75 -4.18 21.17 -37.10
CA ALA A 75 -4.87 22.26 -37.81
C ALA A 75 -6.24 22.54 -37.18
N GLU A 76 -6.69 23.77 -37.22
CA GLU A 76 -7.89 24.21 -36.51
C GLU A 76 -9.14 23.45 -36.93
N ALA A 77 -9.22 23.05 -38.20
CA ALA A 77 -10.32 22.25 -38.75
C ALA A 77 -10.33 20.77 -38.26
N GLU A 78 -9.21 20.27 -37.75
CA GLU A 78 -9.06 18.87 -37.27
C GLU A 78 -9.08 18.77 -35.74
N ARG A 79 -9.22 19.89 -35.03
CA ARG A 79 -9.24 19.88 -33.57
C ARG A 79 -10.55 19.35 -33.03
N LEU A 80 -10.43 18.33 -32.21
CA LEU A 80 -11.54 17.81 -31.42
C LEU A 80 -11.88 18.76 -30.27
N SER A 81 -13.12 18.71 -29.82
CA SER A 81 -13.52 19.44 -28.61
C SER A 81 -12.74 18.97 -27.37
N THR A 82 -12.54 19.85 -26.40
CA THR A 82 -11.83 19.50 -25.16
C THR A 82 -12.44 18.29 -24.45
N LEU A 83 -13.77 18.20 -24.42
CA LEU A 83 -14.48 17.09 -23.79
C LEU A 83 -14.23 15.77 -24.52
N GLU A 84 -14.24 15.75 -25.85
CA GLU A 84 -13.93 14.56 -26.62
C GLU A 84 -12.49 14.10 -26.43
N VAL A 85 -11.54 15.03 -26.38
CA VAL A 85 -10.13 14.69 -26.14
C VAL A 85 -9.96 14.08 -24.75
N VAL A 86 -10.54 14.69 -23.72
CA VAL A 86 -10.48 14.19 -22.33
C VAL A 86 -11.13 12.82 -22.25
N PHE A 87 -12.32 12.65 -22.83
CA PHE A 87 -13.02 11.36 -22.83
C PHE A 87 -12.20 10.24 -23.50
N ASN A 88 -11.64 10.52 -24.68
CA ASN A 88 -10.84 9.55 -25.40
C ASN A 88 -9.54 9.21 -24.67
N ALA A 89 -8.87 10.21 -24.11
CA ALA A 89 -7.65 10.02 -23.32
C ALA A 89 -7.89 9.16 -22.08
N SER A 90 -8.92 9.47 -21.29
CA SER A 90 -9.27 8.67 -20.10
C SER A 90 -9.76 7.27 -20.47
N LYS A 91 -10.43 7.09 -21.63
CA LYS A 91 -10.82 5.78 -22.15
C LYS A 91 -9.60 4.90 -22.45
N GLU A 92 -8.52 5.46 -22.98
CA GLU A 92 -7.29 4.74 -23.31
C GLU A 92 -6.64 4.09 -22.08
N VAL A 93 -6.61 4.80 -20.95
CA VAL A 93 -5.94 4.34 -19.71
C VAL A 93 -6.87 3.52 -18.79
N ARG A 94 -8.17 3.49 -19.07
CA ARG A 94 -9.16 2.79 -18.23
C ARG A 94 -8.85 1.31 -18.06
N MET A 95 -8.65 0.59 -19.16
CA MET A 95 -8.38 -0.85 -19.09
C MET A 95 -7.05 -1.19 -18.42
N PRO A 96 -5.93 -0.52 -18.70
CA PRO A 96 -4.70 -0.67 -17.95
C PRO A 96 -4.87 -0.46 -16.44
N ILE A 97 -5.56 0.60 -16.01
CA ILE A 97 -5.79 0.89 -14.59
C ILE A 97 -6.63 -0.22 -13.94
N LEU A 98 -7.74 -0.62 -14.55
CA LEU A 98 -8.58 -1.70 -14.02
C LEU A 98 -7.82 -3.03 -13.92
N ASN A 99 -7.03 -3.36 -14.92
CA ASN A 99 -6.25 -4.59 -14.94
C ASN A 99 -5.14 -4.56 -13.85
N SER A 100 -4.44 -3.44 -13.69
CA SER A 100 -3.42 -3.31 -12.63
C SER A 100 -4.03 -3.44 -11.24
N THR A 101 -5.16 -2.76 -10.99
CA THR A 101 -5.89 -2.86 -9.73
C THR A 101 -6.31 -4.31 -9.46
N LEU A 102 -6.84 -5.01 -10.47
CA LEU A 102 -7.26 -6.41 -10.33
C LEU A 102 -6.07 -7.33 -10.00
N ILE A 103 -4.94 -7.17 -10.69
CA ILE A 103 -3.71 -7.95 -10.44
C ILE A 103 -3.23 -7.72 -9.01
N ILE A 104 -3.22 -6.48 -8.53
CA ILE A 104 -2.80 -6.16 -7.18
C ILE A 104 -3.77 -6.81 -6.16
N VAL A 105 -5.08 -6.70 -6.36
CA VAL A 105 -6.08 -7.34 -5.50
C VAL A 105 -5.88 -8.85 -5.43
N VAL A 106 -5.69 -9.50 -6.58
CA VAL A 106 -5.43 -10.95 -6.64
C VAL A 106 -4.16 -11.33 -5.88
N SER A 107 -3.11 -10.51 -5.94
CA SER A 107 -1.86 -10.76 -5.21
C SER A 107 -2.02 -10.66 -3.68
N PHE A 108 -3.05 -9.97 -3.21
CA PHE A 108 -3.38 -9.87 -1.77
C PHE A 108 -4.30 -10.99 -1.27
N ILE A 109 -4.95 -11.75 -2.15
CA ILE A 109 -5.83 -12.87 -1.78
C ILE A 109 -5.16 -13.86 -0.81
N PRO A 110 -3.88 -14.26 -0.96
CA PRO A 110 -3.24 -15.19 -0.04
C PRO A 110 -3.23 -14.74 1.43
N LEU A 111 -3.27 -13.42 1.70
CA LEU A 111 -3.32 -12.91 3.07
C LEU A 111 -4.57 -13.37 3.83
N PHE A 112 -5.68 -13.58 3.13
CA PHE A 112 -6.94 -13.99 3.74
C PHE A 112 -6.98 -15.47 4.15
N PHE A 113 -6.01 -16.25 3.71
CA PHE A 113 -5.87 -17.66 4.09
C PHE A 113 -4.90 -17.86 5.27
N LEU A 114 -4.31 -16.78 5.79
CA LEU A 114 -3.47 -16.85 6.97
C LEU A 114 -4.34 -17.10 8.20
N SER A 115 -3.91 -18.03 9.05
CA SER A 115 -4.55 -18.38 10.31
C SER A 115 -3.74 -17.84 11.50
N GLY A 116 -4.32 -17.90 12.69
CA GLY A 116 -3.63 -17.48 13.91
C GLY A 116 -3.51 -15.96 14.08
N MET A 117 -2.47 -15.52 14.76
CA MET A 117 -2.23 -14.10 15.09
C MET A 117 -1.90 -13.29 13.83
N GLU A 118 -1.15 -13.88 12.91
CA GLU A 118 -0.76 -13.26 11.65
C GLU A 118 -1.99 -12.91 10.80
N GLY A 119 -2.95 -13.85 10.70
CA GLY A 119 -4.19 -13.61 9.98
C GLY A 119 -5.01 -12.48 10.60
N ARG A 120 -5.15 -12.46 11.93
CA ARG A 120 -5.88 -11.41 12.65
C ARG A 120 -5.29 -10.02 12.44
N MET A 121 -3.98 -9.92 12.29
CA MET A 121 -3.29 -8.64 12.06
C MET A 121 -3.33 -8.22 10.59
N LEU A 122 -3.10 -9.15 9.67
CA LEU A 122 -2.95 -8.81 8.24
C LEU A 122 -4.25 -8.73 7.47
N VAL A 123 -5.31 -9.44 7.89
CA VAL A 123 -6.61 -9.37 7.21
C VAL A 123 -7.19 -7.95 7.21
N PRO A 124 -7.24 -7.21 8.34
CA PRO A 124 -7.70 -5.81 8.33
C PRO A 124 -6.85 -4.89 7.44
N LEU A 125 -5.53 -5.12 7.41
CA LEU A 125 -4.61 -4.41 6.53
C LEU A 125 -4.94 -4.67 5.06
N GLY A 126 -5.10 -5.96 4.69
CA GLY A 126 -5.44 -6.35 3.32
C GLY A 126 -6.79 -5.81 2.86
N ILE A 127 -7.81 -5.86 3.71
CA ILE A 127 -9.14 -5.30 3.40
C ILE A 127 -9.03 -3.78 3.18
N ALA A 128 -8.40 -3.07 4.09
CA ALA A 128 -8.26 -1.61 3.99
C ALA A 128 -7.49 -1.21 2.72
N PHE A 129 -6.45 -1.95 2.37
CA PHE A 129 -5.68 -1.74 1.15
C PHE A 129 -6.54 -1.95 -0.11
N ILE A 130 -7.27 -3.07 -0.19
CA ILE A 130 -8.14 -3.38 -1.34
C ILE A 130 -9.26 -2.34 -1.49
N VAL A 131 -9.92 -1.98 -0.39
CA VAL A 131 -10.96 -0.95 -0.39
C VAL A 131 -10.40 0.39 -0.86
N ALA A 132 -9.20 0.76 -0.40
CA ALA A 132 -8.54 1.98 -0.83
C ALA A 132 -8.23 1.97 -2.33
N LEU A 133 -7.76 0.86 -2.89
CA LEU A 133 -7.51 0.72 -4.33
C LEU A 133 -8.80 0.86 -5.15
N PHE A 134 -9.88 0.19 -4.75
CA PHE A 134 -11.16 0.34 -5.45
C PHE A 134 -11.71 1.76 -5.37
N ALA A 135 -11.66 2.38 -4.20
CA ALA A 135 -12.08 3.76 -4.00
C ALA A 135 -11.29 4.72 -4.91
N SER A 136 -9.98 4.53 -5.00
CA SER A 136 -9.12 5.29 -5.91
C SER A 136 -9.51 5.11 -7.36
N THR A 137 -9.68 3.87 -7.79
CA THR A 137 -10.05 3.58 -9.18
C THR A 137 -11.37 4.25 -9.54
N VAL A 138 -12.36 4.24 -8.64
CA VAL A 138 -13.63 4.96 -8.86
C VAL A 138 -13.41 6.46 -8.98
N VAL A 139 -12.62 7.05 -8.09
CA VAL A 139 -12.29 8.50 -8.10
C VAL A 139 -11.49 8.85 -9.36
N ALA A 140 -10.49 8.04 -9.72
CA ALA A 140 -9.68 8.27 -10.92
C ALA A 140 -10.52 8.21 -12.20
N LEU A 141 -11.44 7.26 -12.30
CA LEU A 141 -12.28 7.11 -13.51
C LEU A 141 -13.44 8.11 -13.60
N THR A 142 -13.80 8.77 -12.52
CA THR A 142 -14.94 9.71 -12.47
C THR A 142 -14.50 11.16 -12.28
N LEU A 143 -13.84 11.44 -11.17
CA LEU A 143 -13.48 12.82 -10.81
C LEU A 143 -12.31 13.37 -11.63
N THR A 144 -11.29 12.54 -11.90
CA THR A 144 -10.09 13.01 -12.61
C THR A 144 -10.41 13.53 -14.01
N PRO A 145 -11.19 12.85 -14.87
CA PRO A 145 -11.58 13.37 -16.18
C PRO A 145 -12.39 14.66 -16.07
N VAL A 146 -13.28 14.78 -15.08
CA VAL A 146 -14.08 15.99 -14.85
C VAL A 146 -13.17 17.15 -14.48
N LEU A 147 -12.27 16.99 -13.52
CA LEU A 147 -11.31 18.02 -13.14
C LEU A 147 -10.38 18.42 -14.30
N CYS A 148 -9.95 17.45 -15.10
CA CYS A 148 -9.15 17.69 -16.30
C CYS A 148 -9.93 18.55 -17.32
N SER A 149 -11.21 18.28 -17.55
CA SER A 149 -12.02 19.05 -18.48
C SER A 149 -12.17 20.50 -18.04
N TYR A 150 -12.36 20.76 -16.75
CA TYR A 150 -12.50 22.12 -16.20
C TYR A 150 -11.18 22.88 -16.11
N LEU A 151 -10.12 22.25 -15.58
CA LEU A 151 -8.87 22.94 -15.29
C LEU A 151 -7.90 23.02 -16.48
N LEU A 152 -7.91 22.00 -17.36
CA LEU A 152 -7.03 21.91 -18.52
C LEU A 152 -7.72 22.39 -19.81
N GLY A 153 -9.06 22.42 -19.83
CA GLY A 153 -9.85 22.79 -21.01
C GLY A 153 -9.79 24.27 -21.37
N SER A 154 -9.40 25.15 -20.46
CA SER A 154 -9.39 26.60 -20.68
C SER A 154 -8.40 27.01 -21.76
N ASN A 155 -8.91 27.57 -22.85
CA ASN A 155 -8.17 28.03 -24.05
C ASN A 155 -7.25 29.23 -23.80
N LYS A 156 -7.25 29.84 -22.61
CA LYS A 156 -6.58 31.11 -22.34
C LYS A 156 -5.07 31.01 -22.09
N THR A 157 -4.48 29.83 -22.10
CA THR A 157 -3.05 29.70 -21.81
C THR A 157 -2.31 29.32 -23.10
N ASN A 158 -2.00 30.33 -23.92
CA ASN A 158 -1.08 30.25 -25.07
C ASN A 158 0.40 29.98 -24.69
N LYS A 159 0.68 29.58 -23.44
CA LYS A 159 2.02 29.16 -23.08
C LYS A 159 2.23 27.74 -23.63
N GLU A 160 3.21 27.61 -24.51
CA GLU A 160 3.75 26.32 -24.92
C GLU A 160 3.92 25.44 -23.70
N LEU A 161 3.23 24.31 -23.72
CA LEU A 161 3.28 23.31 -22.67
C LEU A 161 4.68 22.65 -22.76
N LYS A 162 5.66 23.21 -22.07
CA LYS A 162 7.06 22.72 -22.06
C LYS A 162 7.12 21.46 -21.22
N GLU A 163 7.80 20.44 -21.72
CA GLU A 163 8.14 19.28 -20.91
C GLU A 163 8.99 19.69 -19.72
N SER A 164 8.79 19.07 -18.58
CA SER A 164 9.62 19.29 -17.40
C SER A 164 11.09 19.06 -17.72
N PHE A 165 11.98 19.89 -17.18
CA PHE A 165 13.41 19.69 -17.28
C PHE A 165 13.82 18.31 -16.76
N VAL A 166 13.24 17.87 -15.64
CA VAL A 166 13.50 16.57 -15.02
C VAL A 166 13.07 15.43 -15.95
N ALA A 167 11.86 15.52 -16.53
CA ALA A 167 11.36 14.51 -17.46
C ALA A 167 12.25 14.40 -18.72
N ARG A 168 12.70 15.52 -19.26
CA ARG A 168 13.61 15.55 -20.41
C ARG A 168 14.97 14.95 -20.10
N TRP A 169 15.54 15.29 -18.96
CA TRP A 169 16.81 14.74 -18.50
C TRP A 169 16.74 13.22 -18.29
N MET A 170 15.70 12.75 -17.58
CA MET A 170 15.46 11.30 -17.38
C MET A 170 15.23 10.57 -18.69
N LYS A 171 14.48 11.16 -19.63
CA LYS A 171 14.23 10.59 -20.96
C LYS A 171 15.54 10.41 -21.73
N GLY A 172 16.45 11.38 -21.68
CA GLY A 172 17.76 11.26 -22.32
C GLY A 172 18.65 10.15 -21.73
N ILE A 173 18.59 9.94 -20.41
CA ILE A 173 19.28 8.80 -19.76
C ILE A 173 18.64 7.49 -20.19
N TYR A 174 17.31 7.43 -20.13
CA TYR A 174 16.55 6.24 -20.50
C TYR A 174 16.78 5.82 -21.95
N GLU A 175 16.79 6.75 -22.90
CA GLU A 175 17.05 6.45 -24.31
C GLU A 175 18.41 5.80 -24.52
N LYS A 176 19.46 6.31 -23.85
CA LYS A 176 20.81 5.72 -23.91
C LYS A 176 20.84 4.32 -23.30
N ALA A 177 20.24 4.16 -22.11
CA ALA A 177 20.16 2.87 -21.44
C ALA A 177 19.37 1.86 -22.28
N LEU A 178 18.23 2.26 -22.82
CA LEU A 178 17.38 1.41 -23.66
C LEU A 178 18.11 0.97 -24.94
N THR A 179 18.80 1.89 -25.59
CA THR A 179 19.58 1.59 -26.80
C THR A 179 20.67 0.58 -26.51
N TRP A 180 21.37 0.73 -25.38
CA TRP A 180 22.40 -0.21 -24.94
C TRP A 180 21.81 -1.60 -24.64
N VAL A 181 20.72 -1.66 -23.89
CA VAL A 181 19.99 -2.90 -23.54
C VAL A 181 19.52 -3.62 -24.81
N LEU A 182 18.91 -2.88 -25.75
CA LEU A 182 18.43 -3.46 -27.01
C LEU A 182 19.57 -3.93 -27.91
N ALA A 183 20.73 -3.26 -27.88
CA ALA A 183 21.92 -3.70 -28.61
C ALA A 183 22.51 -5.00 -28.00
N HIS A 184 22.42 -5.17 -26.69
CA HIS A 184 22.99 -6.30 -25.94
C HIS A 184 21.95 -7.24 -25.34
N LYS A 185 20.92 -7.60 -26.11
CA LYS A 185 19.76 -8.40 -25.63
C LYS A 185 20.15 -9.67 -24.91
N ARG A 186 21.14 -10.43 -25.45
CA ARG A 186 21.59 -11.69 -24.83
C ARG A 186 22.31 -11.47 -23.50
N ALA A 187 23.15 -10.46 -23.41
CA ALA A 187 23.85 -10.11 -22.17
C ALA A 187 22.87 -9.61 -21.11
N THR A 188 21.90 -8.77 -21.49
CA THR A 188 20.86 -8.29 -20.60
C THR A 188 19.99 -9.43 -20.07
N LEU A 189 19.53 -10.32 -20.95
CA LEU A 189 18.75 -11.49 -20.53
C LEU A 189 19.55 -12.42 -19.61
N GLY A 190 20.81 -12.71 -19.97
CA GLY A 190 21.69 -13.52 -19.13
C GLY A 190 21.97 -12.89 -17.76
N GLY A 191 22.22 -11.58 -17.73
CA GLY A 191 22.40 -10.82 -16.49
C GLY A 191 21.15 -10.84 -15.61
N THR A 192 19.96 -10.68 -16.20
CA THR A 192 18.68 -10.76 -15.46
C THR A 192 18.45 -12.13 -14.87
N ILE A 193 18.69 -13.19 -15.65
CA ILE A 193 18.56 -14.58 -15.17
C ILE A 193 19.60 -14.86 -14.06
N ALA A 194 20.84 -14.43 -14.22
CA ALA A 194 21.86 -14.60 -13.19
C ALA A 194 21.47 -13.89 -11.89
N LEU A 195 21.00 -12.63 -11.98
CA LEU A 195 20.52 -11.87 -10.82
C LEU A 195 19.33 -12.57 -10.15
N PHE A 196 18.39 -13.09 -10.93
CA PHE A 196 17.26 -13.86 -10.40
C PHE A 196 17.71 -15.11 -9.65
N LEU A 197 18.67 -15.88 -10.20
CA LEU A 197 19.19 -17.07 -9.55
C LEU A 197 19.95 -16.73 -8.25
N VAL A 198 20.71 -15.64 -8.24
CA VAL A 198 21.36 -15.15 -7.01
C VAL A 198 20.32 -14.75 -5.97
N ALA A 199 19.29 -13.99 -6.35
CA ALA A 199 18.22 -13.60 -5.46
C ALA A 199 17.48 -14.82 -4.90
N LEU A 200 17.21 -15.82 -5.73
CA LEU A 200 16.60 -17.08 -5.33
C LEU A 200 17.51 -17.84 -4.34
N GLY A 201 18.80 -17.89 -4.59
CA GLY A 201 19.77 -18.49 -3.67
C GLY A 201 19.79 -17.81 -2.30
N VAL A 202 19.82 -16.47 -2.30
CA VAL A 202 19.74 -15.67 -1.06
C VAL A 202 18.43 -15.91 -0.33
N PHE A 203 17.32 -16.03 -1.06
CA PHE A 203 15.99 -16.29 -0.47
C PHE A 203 15.98 -17.56 0.38
N PHE A 204 16.65 -18.63 -0.06
CA PHE A 204 16.74 -19.87 0.71
C PHE A 204 17.66 -19.79 1.94
N THR A 205 18.52 -18.78 2.02
CA THR A 205 19.39 -18.56 3.20
C THR A 205 18.74 -17.65 4.25
N LEU A 206 17.66 -16.96 3.88
CA LEU A 206 16.92 -16.06 4.80
C LEU A 206 16.14 -16.89 5.83
N GLY A 207 16.19 -16.45 7.09
CA GLY A 207 15.40 -17.04 8.17
C GLY A 207 13.90 -16.86 7.92
N ARG A 208 13.11 -17.86 8.32
CA ARG A 208 11.66 -17.88 8.19
C ARG A 208 10.99 -17.41 9.49
N SER A 209 11.21 -16.18 9.92
CA SER A 209 10.41 -15.62 11.00
C SER A 209 9.50 -14.55 10.43
N PHE A 210 8.20 -14.68 10.69
CA PHE A 210 7.19 -13.72 10.22
C PHE A 210 7.20 -12.43 11.04
N LEU A 211 7.37 -12.57 12.36
CA LEU A 211 7.50 -11.45 13.28
C LEU A 211 8.94 -11.40 13.82
N PRO A 212 9.55 -10.22 13.91
CA PRO A 212 10.79 -10.09 14.67
C PRO A 212 10.53 -10.57 16.09
N SER A 213 11.51 -11.21 16.71
CA SER A 213 11.43 -11.58 18.11
C SER A 213 11.29 -10.31 18.96
N PHE A 214 10.06 -10.06 19.43
CA PHE A 214 9.82 -8.99 20.38
C PHE A 214 10.43 -9.42 21.71
N ASN A 215 11.54 -8.82 22.06
CA ASN A 215 12.08 -8.95 23.40
C ASN A 215 11.54 -7.76 24.22
N GLU A 216 10.40 -7.99 24.86
CA GLU A 216 9.76 -6.98 25.73
C GLU A 216 10.48 -6.88 27.10
N GLY A 217 11.57 -7.65 27.30
CA GLY A 217 12.22 -7.75 28.58
C GLY A 217 11.37 -8.46 29.65
N SER A 218 10.29 -9.12 29.22
CA SER A 218 9.38 -9.88 30.09
C SER A 218 9.37 -11.36 29.72
N PHE A 219 9.26 -12.21 30.73
CA PHE A 219 9.08 -13.65 30.58
C PHE A 219 7.69 -14.04 31.09
N THR A 220 6.97 -14.84 30.32
CA THR A 220 5.73 -15.46 30.75
C THR A 220 6.03 -16.86 31.24
N ILE A 221 5.79 -17.13 32.51
CA ILE A 221 6.01 -18.44 33.13
C ILE A 221 4.62 -19.00 33.49
N ASN A 222 4.28 -20.12 32.88
CA ASN A 222 3.04 -20.85 33.18
C ASN A 222 3.31 -21.89 34.23
N ILE A 223 2.58 -21.81 35.35
CA ILE A 223 2.60 -22.79 36.44
C ILE A 223 1.27 -23.53 36.39
N SER A 224 1.31 -24.81 36.03
CA SER A 224 0.13 -25.68 36.04
C SER A 224 0.11 -26.53 37.29
N SER A 225 -1.05 -26.55 37.93
CA SER A 225 -1.34 -27.37 39.10
C SER A 225 -2.19 -28.59 38.71
N LEU A 226 -2.43 -29.49 39.67
CA LEU A 226 -3.30 -30.63 39.46
C LEU A 226 -4.76 -30.19 39.24
N PRO A 227 -5.47 -30.82 38.29
CA PRO A 227 -6.90 -30.51 38.07
C PRO A 227 -7.71 -30.70 39.36
N GLY A 228 -8.56 -29.69 39.65
CA GLY A 228 -9.42 -29.74 40.86
C GLY A 228 -8.82 -29.12 42.12
N ILE A 229 -7.65 -28.50 42.03
CA ILE A 229 -7.03 -27.75 43.14
C ILE A 229 -7.91 -26.52 43.49
N SER A 230 -7.98 -26.18 44.75
CA SER A 230 -8.69 -24.97 45.19
C SER A 230 -7.90 -23.70 44.80
N LEU A 231 -8.64 -22.60 44.58
CA LEU A 231 -8.01 -21.28 44.29
C LEU A 231 -7.02 -20.86 45.39
N GLU A 232 -7.30 -21.22 46.63
CA GLU A 232 -6.43 -20.91 47.75
C GLU A 232 -5.08 -21.64 47.66
N GLU A 233 -5.09 -22.94 47.35
CA GLU A 233 -3.84 -23.73 47.14
C GLU A 233 -3.10 -23.29 45.90
N SER A 234 -3.81 -23.01 44.80
CA SER A 234 -3.20 -22.42 43.59
C SER A 234 -2.54 -21.10 43.88
N ASN A 235 -3.15 -20.26 44.74
CA ASN A 235 -2.59 -18.98 45.14
C ASN A 235 -1.33 -19.14 46.02
N LYS A 236 -1.30 -20.13 46.91
CA LYS A 236 -0.08 -20.45 47.71
C LYS A 236 1.08 -20.89 46.83
N MET A 237 0.80 -21.74 45.85
CA MET A 237 1.83 -22.19 44.91
C MET A 237 2.36 -21.03 44.06
N GLY A 238 1.47 -20.16 43.58
CA GLY A 238 1.89 -18.96 42.86
C GLY A 238 2.72 -18.01 43.70
N HIS A 239 2.38 -17.81 44.98
CA HIS A 239 3.17 -16.97 45.89
C HIS A 239 4.58 -17.52 46.13
N ARG A 240 4.68 -18.84 46.29
CA ARG A 240 6.01 -19.49 46.44
C ARG A 240 6.86 -19.37 45.16
N ALA A 241 6.25 -19.39 43.99
CA ALA A 241 6.96 -19.15 42.73
C ALA A 241 7.42 -17.69 42.63
N GLU A 242 6.59 -16.71 43.02
CA GLU A 242 7.01 -15.29 43.09
C GLU A 242 8.22 -15.11 44.01
N GLU A 243 8.20 -15.69 45.19
CA GLU A 243 9.35 -15.62 46.11
C GLU A 243 10.62 -16.17 45.50
N LEU A 244 10.54 -17.32 44.82
CA LEU A 244 11.68 -17.94 44.14
C LEU A 244 12.17 -17.09 42.95
N LEU A 245 11.27 -16.52 42.17
CA LEU A 245 11.63 -15.67 41.02
C LEU A 245 12.31 -14.37 41.49
N LEU A 246 11.84 -13.77 42.57
CA LEU A 246 12.44 -12.54 43.12
C LEU A 246 13.82 -12.78 43.75
N THR A 247 14.28 -14.02 43.97
CA THR A 247 15.65 -14.30 44.37
C THR A 247 16.66 -14.16 43.21
N ILE A 248 16.18 -14.09 41.97
CA ILE A 248 17.01 -13.96 40.77
C ILE A 248 17.31 -12.46 40.56
N PRO A 249 18.58 -12.03 40.56
CA PRO A 249 18.93 -10.60 40.51
C PRO A 249 18.47 -9.87 39.26
N GLU A 250 18.27 -10.58 38.14
CA GLU A 250 17.85 -10.04 36.87
C GLU A 250 16.32 -9.73 36.81
N ILE A 251 15.54 -10.30 37.76
CA ILE A 251 14.09 -10.09 37.82
C ILE A 251 13.79 -8.91 38.74
N GLN A 252 13.30 -7.84 38.15
CA GLN A 252 12.97 -6.61 38.90
C GLN A 252 11.55 -6.64 39.47
N THR A 253 10.59 -7.17 38.71
CA THR A 253 9.18 -7.22 39.08
C THR A 253 8.53 -8.52 38.64
N VAL A 254 7.61 -9.04 39.46
CA VAL A 254 6.78 -10.19 39.13
C VAL A 254 5.32 -9.78 39.22
N ALA A 255 4.54 -10.06 38.16
CA ALA A 255 3.10 -9.89 38.15
C ALA A 255 2.45 -11.25 37.91
N ARG A 256 1.46 -11.63 38.73
CA ARG A 256 0.82 -12.92 38.66
C ARG A 256 -0.68 -12.81 38.32
N LYS A 257 -1.12 -13.69 37.48
CA LYS A 257 -2.53 -14.01 37.25
C LYS A 257 -2.81 -15.39 37.85
N THR A 258 -3.77 -15.50 38.78
CA THR A 258 -4.17 -16.79 39.35
C THR A 258 -5.64 -17.05 39.02
N GLY A 259 -5.96 -18.26 38.60
CA GLY A 259 -7.31 -18.68 38.23
C GLY A 259 -7.55 -18.66 36.71
N ARG A 260 -8.71 -19.18 36.34
CA ARG A 260 -9.12 -19.28 34.92
C ARG A 260 -9.78 -17.98 34.47
N ALA A 261 -9.25 -17.34 33.47
CA ALA A 261 -9.95 -16.27 32.78
C ALA A 261 -10.78 -16.84 31.64
N GLU A 262 -12.10 -16.65 31.65
CA GLU A 262 -13.03 -17.19 30.62
C GLU A 262 -12.73 -16.69 29.20
N LEU A 263 -11.99 -15.59 29.07
CA LEU A 263 -11.66 -14.95 27.80
C LEU A 263 -10.19 -15.13 27.37
N ASP A 264 -9.40 -15.90 28.09
CA ASP A 264 -7.99 -16.11 27.77
C ASP A 264 -7.84 -17.39 26.95
N GLU A 265 -7.56 -17.25 25.67
CA GLU A 265 -7.35 -18.39 24.74
C GLU A 265 -6.15 -19.27 25.13
N HIS A 266 -5.28 -18.79 26.02
CA HIS A 266 -4.12 -19.50 26.55
C HIS A 266 -4.33 -20.09 27.95
N ALA A 267 -5.54 -19.93 28.52
CA ALA A 267 -5.89 -20.59 29.76
C ALA A 267 -6.01 -22.09 29.55
N LEU A 268 -4.88 -22.78 29.65
CA LEU A 268 -4.87 -24.24 29.83
C LEU A 268 -5.65 -24.53 31.10
N GLY A 269 -6.78 -25.26 30.96
CA GLY A 269 -7.70 -25.51 32.05
C GLY A 269 -6.99 -26.14 33.27
N VAL A 270 -7.12 -25.47 34.39
CA VAL A 270 -6.85 -26.01 35.72
C VAL A 270 -8.15 -26.59 36.26
#